data_975634c061e93d21190aba5840b8b659
#
_entry.id   975634c061e93d21190aba5840b8b659
#
_cell.length_a   1.000
_cell.length_b   1.000
_cell.length_c   1.000
_cell.angle_alpha   90.00
_cell.angle_beta   90.00
_cell.angle_gamma   90.00
#
_symmetry.space_group_name_H-M   'P 1'
#
loop_
_entity.id
_entity.type
_entity.pdbx_description
1 polymer ?
#
loop_
_entity_poly.entity_id
_entity_poly.type
_entity_poly.pdbx_seq_one_letter_code
_entity_poly.pdbx_strand_id
1 'polypeptide(L)'
;YGKFNSRIVCQNHQWSYNINDGSLFKASRMPKDFNNSDKAKDCNLDTLELEEVLGLLFLRLGKKETNKTDLNIMSEVIGPYVSPYNLSNDQYKLAYHEREVIDVNWLTVMINNRECCHCTVNHKGLLKLFSDNSFNGSSDPKYLELFEQAVKRWESKDLPWRENAFEKHDCTRIARYPLKEGYKSTSFDGKPCSSKLIGPHKDYDEGTLSFWFNPNAWIHFTSDHIATNWVLPLSEKKCVVYTSWIVHKDAEENIDYEYKHMTDVWKVTNAEDVTLCKSMTDGANSTGHYRCWCNNGSIYWVFKCTSAKNPIGV
;
A
#
# COMPACT_ATOMS: atom_id res chain seq x y z
N TYR A 1 9.02 18.86 -7.93
CA TYR A 1 9.21 18.59 -6.50
C TYR A 1 10.53 19.16 -6.01
N GLY A 2 10.72 19.29 -4.71
CA GLY A 2 11.92 19.84 -4.09
C GLY A 2 11.67 20.30 -2.66
N LYS A 3 12.70 20.86 -2.04
CA LYS A 3 12.57 21.55 -0.74
C LYS A 3 12.41 23.06 -1.00
N PHE A 4 11.39 23.65 -0.41
CA PHE A 4 11.11 25.07 -0.49
C PHE A 4 11.29 25.69 0.91
N ASN A 5 11.96 26.80 0.99
CA ASN A 5 12.26 27.43 2.29
C ASN A 5 11.13 28.37 2.78
N SER A 6 10.40 28.99 1.87
CA SER A 6 9.35 29.94 2.25
C SER A 6 8.18 30.02 1.25
N ARG A 7 8.42 29.75 -0.01
CA ARG A 7 7.43 29.98 -1.08
C ARG A 7 7.53 28.94 -2.19
N ILE A 8 6.36 28.63 -2.78
CA ILE A 8 6.24 27.89 -4.03
C ILE A 8 5.98 28.92 -5.13
N VAL A 9 6.71 28.82 -6.23
CA VAL A 9 6.54 29.69 -7.40
C VAL A 9 6.02 28.87 -8.57
N CYS A 10 4.88 29.26 -9.12
CA CYS A 10 4.34 28.67 -10.32
C CYS A 10 5.25 29.00 -11.52
N GLN A 11 5.68 28.00 -12.25
CA GLN A 11 6.58 28.20 -13.39
C GLN A 11 5.93 28.89 -14.59
N ASN A 12 4.61 28.79 -14.71
CA ASN A 12 3.89 29.36 -15.85
C ASN A 12 3.86 30.88 -15.81
N HIS A 13 3.29 31.46 -14.73
CA HIS A 13 3.10 32.93 -14.63
C HIS A 13 3.86 33.57 -13.46
N GLN A 14 4.71 32.79 -12.76
CA GLN A 14 5.52 33.24 -11.62
C GLN A 14 4.68 33.76 -10.43
N TRP A 15 3.45 33.28 -10.30
CA TRP A 15 2.69 33.51 -9.08
C TRP A 15 3.34 32.78 -7.93
N SER A 16 3.42 33.40 -6.78
CA SER A 16 4.08 32.81 -5.62
C SER A 16 3.13 32.65 -4.45
N TYR A 17 3.29 31.56 -3.72
CA TYR A 17 2.41 31.15 -2.62
C TYR A 17 3.23 30.85 -1.38
N ASN A 18 2.70 31.16 -0.21
CA ASN A 18 3.30 30.80 1.06
C ASN A 18 3.19 29.29 1.30
N ILE A 19 4.27 28.65 1.75
CA ILE A 19 4.27 27.21 2.01
C ILE A 19 3.50 26.81 3.27
N ASN A 20 3.29 27.75 4.21
CA ASN A 20 2.67 27.43 5.49
C ASN A 20 1.14 27.28 5.39
N ASP A 21 0.51 28.04 4.49
CA ASP A 21 -0.95 28.10 4.40
C ASP A 21 -1.49 28.10 2.96
N GLY A 22 -0.61 28.05 1.95
CA GLY A 22 -1.02 28.10 0.55
C GLY A 22 -1.52 29.44 0.07
N SER A 23 -1.49 30.50 0.89
CA SER A 23 -1.98 31.82 0.52
C SER A 23 -1.18 32.43 -0.64
N LEU A 24 -1.89 33.11 -1.55
CA LEU A 24 -1.24 33.81 -2.64
C LEU A 24 -0.42 34.99 -2.08
N PHE A 25 0.91 34.91 -2.24
CA PHE A 25 1.80 35.97 -1.82
C PHE A 25 1.91 37.08 -2.87
N LYS A 26 2.07 36.68 -4.14
CA LYS A 26 2.22 37.65 -5.24
C LYS A 26 1.73 37.05 -6.55
N ALA A 27 0.82 37.76 -7.23
CA ALA A 27 0.44 37.49 -8.60
C ALA A 27 1.21 38.44 -9.54
N SER A 28 2.29 37.95 -10.13
CA SER A 28 3.09 38.71 -11.08
C SER A 28 2.27 39.11 -12.30
N ARG A 29 2.49 40.34 -12.81
CA ARG A 29 1.80 40.90 -14.00
C ARG A 29 0.31 41.18 -13.82
N MET A 30 -0.24 41.05 -12.62
CA MET A 30 -1.58 41.54 -12.30
C MET A 30 -1.54 43.00 -11.90
N PRO A 31 -2.67 43.72 -11.98
CA PRO A 31 -2.78 45.08 -11.47
C PRO A 31 -2.31 45.23 -10.03
N LYS A 32 -1.79 46.37 -9.63
CA LYS A 32 -1.17 46.57 -8.30
C LYS A 32 -2.11 46.31 -7.14
N ASP A 33 -3.38 46.58 -7.32
CA ASP A 33 -4.46 46.39 -6.34
C ASP A 33 -4.96 44.91 -6.27
N PHE A 34 -4.65 44.10 -7.26
CA PHE A 34 -5.13 42.72 -7.33
C PHE A 34 -4.74 41.90 -6.11
N ASN A 35 -3.48 41.97 -5.65
CA ASN A 35 -3.01 41.18 -4.52
C ASN A 35 -3.75 41.47 -3.21
N ASN A 36 -4.40 42.61 -3.10
CA ASN A 36 -5.18 43.01 -1.93
C ASN A 36 -6.70 42.86 -2.15
N SER A 37 -7.11 42.30 -3.27
CA SER A 37 -8.51 42.08 -3.62
C SER A 37 -9.05 40.77 -3.06
N ASP A 38 -10.39 40.70 -2.92
CA ASP A 38 -11.03 39.43 -2.56
C ASP A 38 -10.81 38.36 -3.63
N LYS A 39 -10.68 38.73 -4.89
CA LYS A 39 -10.34 37.83 -6.00
C LYS A 39 -8.96 37.14 -5.81
N ALA A 40 -8.01 37.81 -5.15
CA ALA A 40 -6.73 37.23 -4.86
C ALA A 40 -6.85 36.11 -3.81
N LYS A 41 -7.80 36.22 -2.88
CA LYS A 41 -8.07 35.16 -1.86
C LYS A 41 -8.62 33.91 -2.51
N ASP A 42 -9.42 34.03 -3.56
CA ASP A 42 -9.95 32.89 -4.32
C ASP A 42 -8.86 32.18 -5.15
N CYS A 43 -7.67 32.78 -5.26
CA CYS A 43 -6.52 32.25 -5.97
C CYS A 43 -5.50 31.56 -5.05
N ASN A 44 -5.81 31.36 -3.78
CA ASN A 44 -4.97 30.56 -2.88
C ASN A 44 -4.89 29.11 -3.35
N LEU A 45 -3.82 28.41 -2.95
CA LEU A 45 -3.75 26.96 -3.13
C LEU A 45 -4.72 26.30 -2.16
N ASP A 46 -5.37 25.23 -2.63
CA ASP A 46 -6.14 24.37 -1.75
C ASP A 46 -5.20 23.68 -0.76
N THR A 47 -5.62 23.65 0.50
CA THR A 47 -4.89 22.94 1.56
C THR A 47 -5.56 21.62 1.83
N LEU A 48 -4.74 20.58 2.03
CA LEU A 48 -5.20 19.26 2.39
C LEU A 48 -4.69 18.91 3.79
N GLU A 49 -5.48 18.17 4.53
CA GLU A 49 -5.10 17.70 5.84
C GLU A 49 -4.14 16.51 5.68
N LEU A 50 -2.92 16.66 6.19
CA LEU A 50 -1.90 15.62 6.23
C LEU A 50 -1.70 15.19 7.67
N GLU A 51 -1.74 13.90 7.93
CA GLU A 51 -1.49 13.31 9.25
C GLU A 51 -0.45 12.22 9.15
N GLU A 52 0.49 12.18 10.08
CA GLU A 52 1.48 11.12 10.21
C GLU A 52 1.05 10.15 11.31
N VAL A 53 1.00 8.87 10.96
CA VAL A 53 0.73 7.78 11.90
C VAL A 53 1.82 6.73 11.75
N LEU A 54 2.64 6.58 12.78
CA LEU A 54 3.73 5.58 12.83
C LEU A 54 4.70 5.65 11.65
N GLY A 55 4.98 6.87 11.14
CA GLY A 55 5.84 7.09 9.97
C GLY A 55 5.14 6.95 8.62
N LEU A 56 3.86 6.61 8.60
CA LEU A 56 3.03 6.59 7.40
C LEU A 56 2.28 7.92 7.27
N LEU A 57 2.30 8.50 6.08
CA LEU A 57 1.65 9.77 5.79
C LEU A 57 0.27 9.53 5.17
N PHE A 58 -0.77 10.09 5.78
CA PHE A 58 -2.15 10.00 5.32
C PHE A 58 -2.65 11.36 4.90
N LEU A 59 -3.21 11.42 3.70
CA LEU A 59 -3.78 12.62 3.12
C LEU A 59 -5.30 12.50 3.08
N ARG A 60 -5.99 13.49 3.65
CA ARG A 60 -7.46 13.56 3.59
C ARG A 60 -7.88 14.44 2.44
N LEU A 61 -8.69 13.88 1.53
CA LEU A 61 -9.36 14.61 0.47
C LEU A 61 -10.76 15.03 0.92
N GLY A 62 -11.15 16.27 0.67
CA GLY A 62 -12.47 16.79 1.01
C GLY A 62 -12.48 17.74 2.21
N LYS A 63 -13.69 18.15 2.61
CA LYS A 63 -13.88 19.07 3.74
C LYS A 63 -13.50 18.41 5.05
N LYS A 64 -12.93 19.18 5.95
CA LYS A 64 -12.56 18.76 7.29
C LYS A 64 -13.79 18.23 8.04
N GLU A 65 -13.92 16.91 8.10
CA GLU A 65 -14.86 16.27 9.01
C GLU A 65 -14.22 16.17 10.39
N THR A 66 -15.03 16.39 11.42
CA THR A 66 -14.57 16.49 12.82
C THR A 66 -14.17 15.14 13.44
N ASN A 67 -14.35 14.04 12.73
CA ASN A 67 -14.04 12.70 13.23
C ASN A 67 -12.61 12.27 12.88
N LYS A 68 -11.67 12.57 13.77
CA LYS A 68 -10.30 12.02 13.77
C LYS A 68 -10.23 10.53 14.13
N THR A 69 -11.36 9.89 14.30
CA THR A 69 -11.49 8.57 14.94
C THR A 69 -10.82 7.46 14.15
N ASP A 70 -10.82 7.53 12.83
CA ASP A 70 -10.36 6.40 12.00
C ASP A 70 -8.84 6.20 12.04
N LEU A 71 -8.04 7.28 12.06
CA LEU A 71 -6.57 7.16 12.12
C LEU A 71 -6.08 6.78 13.51
N ASN A 72 -6.76 7.19 14.58
CA ASN A 72 -6.45 6.73 15.93
C ASN A 72 -6.70 5.23 16.09
N ILE A 73 -7.85 4.76 15.60
CA ILE A 73 -8.18 3.32 15.61
C ILE A 73 -7.19 2.54 14.75
N MET A 74 -6.84 3.06 13.58
CA MET A 74 -5.80 2.45 12.76
C MET A 74 -4.48 2.36 13.52
N SER A 75 -4.07 3.42 14.21
CA SER A 75 -2.86 3.43 15.05
C SER A 75 -2.91 2.36 16.14
N GLU A 76 -4.05 2.14 16.76
CA GLU A 76 -4.22 1.07 17.77
C GLU A 76 -4.10 -0.32 17.12
N VAL A 77 -4.69 -0.52 15.94
CA VAL A 77 -4.66 -1.81 15.24
C VAL A 77 -3.26 -2.17 14.78
N ILE A 78 -2.55 -1.24 14.13
CA ILE A 78 -1.24 -1.52 13.54
C ILE A 78 -0.06 -1.20 14.47
N GLY A 79 -0.30 -0.43 15.52
CA GLY A 79 0.75 0.05 16.43
C GLY A 79 1.67 -1.06 16.96
N PRO A 80 1.15 -2.15 17.53
CA PRO A 80 1.98 -3.24 18.03
C PRO A 80 2.92 -3.85 16.98
N TYR A 81 2.54 -3.78 15.71
CA TYR A 81 3.27 -4.40 14.60
C TYR A 81 4.26 -3.44 13.94
N VAL A 82 3.86 -2.17 13.76
CA VAL A 82 4.61 -1.20 12.95
C VAL A 82 5.52 -0.33 13.80
N SER A 83 5.14 -0.01 15.06
CA SER A 83 5.98 0.81 15.95
C SER A 83 7.41 0.28 16.12
N PRO A 84 7.67 -1.05 16.19
CA PRO A 84 9.03 -1.56 16.32
C PRO A 84 9.92 -1.26 15.10
N TYR A 85 9.33 -0.97 13.95
CA TYR A 85 10.11 -0.56 12.77
C TYR A 85 10.58 0.89 12.85
N ASN A 86 9.92 1.74 13.67
CA ASN A 86 10.28 3.14 13.86
C ASN A 86 10.47 3.90 12.53
N LEU A 87 9.44 3.88 11.68
CA LEU A 87 9.52 4.40 10.30
C LEU A 87 9.75 5.92 10.22
N SER A 88 9.43 6.68 11.27
CA SER A 88 9.69 8.14 11.36
C SER A 88 11.16 8.49 11.53
N ASN A 89 12.00 7.49 11.80
CA ASN A 89 13.41 7.69 12.08
C ASN A 89 14.24 7.60 10.77
N ASP A 90 15.41 8.20 10.76
CA ASP A 90 16.36 8.20 9.64
C ASP A 90 17.13 6.87 9.51
N GLN A 91 16.42 5.73 9.54
CA GLN A 91 16.99 4.38 9.43
C GLN A 91 16.78 3.75 8.06
N TYR A 92 16.02 4.39 7.19
CA TYR A 92 15.56 3.81 5.93
C TYR A 92 15.92 4.68 4.76
N LYS A 93 16.06 4.06 3.59
CA LYS A 93 16.13 4.75 2.31
C LYS A 93 15.33 4.01 1.24
N LEU A 94 14.86 4.78 0.27
CA LEU A 94 14.25 4.25 -0.94
C LEU A 94 15.35 3.58 -1.79
N ALA A 95 15.24 2.27 -2.00
CA ALA A 95 16.14 1.52 -2.86
C ALA A 95 15.69 1.56 -4.31
N TYR A 96 14.38 1.32 -4.54
CA TYR A 96 13.81 1.32 -5.89
C TYR A 96 12.36 1.79 -5.85
N HIS A 97 11.92 2.38 -6.95
CA HIS A 97 10.55 2.85 -7.12
C HIS A 97 10.08 2.61 -8.55
N GLU A 98 8.86 2.09 -8.67
CA GLU A 98 8.20 1.85 -9.93
C GLU A 98 6.84 2.54 -9.97
N ARG A 99 6.47 3.02 -11.14
CA ARG A 99 5.19 3.64 -11.41
C ARG A 99 4.60 3.02 -12.66
N GLU A 100 3.49 2.32 -12.51
CA GLU A 100 2.80 1.70 -13.63
C GLU A 100 1.41 2.31 -13.80
N VAL A 101 1.09 2.75 -15.02
CA VAL A 101 -0.26 3.20 -15.39
C VAL A 101 -0.98 2.06 -16.05
N ILE A 102 -2.12 1.68 -15.49
CA ILE A 102 -2.91 0.55 -15.98
C ILE A 102 -4.33 0.99 -16.35
N ASP A 103 -4.85 0.40 -17.43
CA ASP A 103 -6.17 0.71 -17.97
C ASP A 103 -7.25 -0.15 -17.29
N VAL A 104 -7.38 0.03 -15.97
CA VAL A 104 -8.41 -0.59 -15.13
C VAL A 104 -8.91 0.40 -14.08
N ASN A 105 -10.10 0.14 -13.54
CA ASN A 105 -10.58 0.89 -12.38
C ASN A 105 -9.72 0.57 -11.15
N TRP A 106 -9.34 1.58 -10.39
CA TRP A 106 -8.51 1.42 -9.19
C TRP A 106 -9.13 0.47 -8.15
N LEU A 107 -10.46 0.47 -8.03
CA LEU A 107 -11.17 -0.41 -7.09
C LEU A 107 -11.02 -1.89 -7.47
N THR A 108 -10.94 -2.20 -8.77
CA THR A 108 -10.68 -3.57 -9.24
C THR A 108 -9.33 -4.08 -8.72
N VAL A 109 -8.31 -3.22 -8.73
CA VAL A 109 -6.99 -3.56 -8.17
C VAL A 109 -7.08 -3.83 -6.66
N MET A 110 -7.82 -2.99 -5.94
CA MET A 110 -7.98 -3.17 -4.49
C MET A 110 -8.80 -4.40 -4.13
N ILE A 111 -9.85 -4.72 -4.92
CA ILE A 111 -10.63 -5.95 -4.74
C ILE A 111 -9.75 -7.18 -4.96
N ASN A 112 -8.98 -7.19 -6.05
CA ASN A 112 -8.06 -8.28 -6.36
C ASN A 112 -7.02 -8.48 -5.25
N ASN A 113 -6.44 -7.41 -4.73
CA ASN A 113 -5.43 -7.49 -3.67
C ASN A 113 -6.00 -7.93 -2.31
N ARG A 114 -7.28 -7.75 -2.04
CA ARG A 114 -7.90 -8.08 -0.74
C ARG A 114 -8.12 -9.56 -0.50
N GLU A 115 -8.12 -10.35 -1.54
CA GLU A 115 -8.33 -11.80 -1.47
C GLU A 115 -7.21 -12.52 -2.24
N CYS A 116 -6.99 -13.77 -1.94
CA CYS A 116 -5.98 -14.59 -2.61
C CYS A 116 -6.56 -15.91 -3.17
N CYS A 117 -7.88 -15.95 -3.43
CA CYS A 117 -8.54 -17.12 -4.00
C CYS A 117 -8.01 -17.44 -5.40
N HIS A 118 -7.53 -16.41 -6.12
CA HIS A 118 -6.93 -16.52 -7.45
C HIS A 118 -5.44 -16.91 -7.40
N CYS A 119 -4.76 -16.76 -6.27
CA CYS A 119 -3.31 -16.91 -6.17
C CYS A 119 -2.81 -18.31 -6.52
N THR A 120 -3.53 -19.36 -6.08
CA THR A 120 -3.18 -20.75 -6.33
C THR A 120 -2.99 -21.07 -7.81
N VAL A 121 -3.80 -20.44 -8.67
CA VAL A 121 -3.79 -20.71 -10.11
C VAL A 121 -2.88 -19.74 -10.85
N ASN A 122 -2.83 -18.47 -10.42
CA ASN A 122 -2.25 -17.40 -11.21
C ASN A 122 -0.83 -17.01 -10.76
N HIS A 123 -0.47 -17.19 -9.49
CA HIS A 123 0.81 -16.73 -8.94
C HIS A 123 1.77 -17.88 -8.62
N LYS A 124 2.16 -18.64 -9.63
CA LYS A 124 3.09 -19.77 -9.45
C LYS A 124 4.44 -19.35 -8.86
N GLY A 125 4.88 -18.14 -9.15
CA GLY A 125 6.09 -17.55 -8.58
C GLY A 125 5.94 -17.27 -7.08
N LEU A 126 4.84 -16.62 -6.69
CA LEU A 126 4.52 -16.30 -5.30
C LEU A 126 4.37 -17.58 -4.45
N LEU A 127 3.80 -18.62 -5.01
CA LEU A 127 3.65 -19.93 -4.35
C LEU A 127 4.96 -20.70 -4.14
N LYS A 128 6.09 -20.20 -4.64
CA LYS A 128 7.40 -20.72 -4.22
C LYS A 128 7.75 -20.28 -2.82
N LEU A 129 7.34 -19.07 -2.44
CA LEU A 129 7.65 -18.44 -1.16
C LEU A 129 6.61 -18.75 -0.09
N PHE A 130 5.34 -18.72 -0.48
CA PHE A 130 4.21 -18.92 0.42
C PHE A 130 3.51 -20.24 0.15
N SER A 131 2.93 -20.81 1.18
CA SER A 131 1.93 -21.86 0.98
C SER A 131 0.67 -21.23 0.32
N ASP A 132 0.06 -21.95 -0.60
CA ASP A 132 -1.25 -21.56 -1.18
C ASP A 132 -2.34 -21.37 -0.12
N ASN A 133 -2.15 -21.96 1.04
CA ASN A 133 -3.04 -21.85 2.18
C ASN A 133 -2.74 -20.65 3.11
N SER A 134 -1.64 -19.92 2.90
CA SER A 134 -1.20 -18.85 3.79
C SER A 134 -2.20 -17.71 3.91
N PHE A 135 -2.89 -17.38 2.83
CA PHE A 135 -3.74 -16.18 2.75
C PHE A 135 -5.24 -16.47 2.88
N ASN A 136 -5.66 -17.72 2.73
CA ASN A 136 -7.08 -18.10 2.67
C ASN A 136 -7.55 -18.90 3.89
N GLY A 137 -6.66 -19.09 4.87
CA GLY A 137 -6.88 -20.03 5.96
C GLY A 137 -6.87 -21.49 5.45
N SER A 138 -6.36 -22.40 6.22
CA SER A 138 -6.28 -23.79 5.78
C SER A 138 -6.40 -24.77 6.93
N SER A 139 -7.01 -25.91 6.63
CA SER A 139 -6.96 -27.12 7.45
C SER A 139 -5.86 -28.09 6.99
N ASP A 140 -5.01 -27.72 6.04
CA ASP A 140 -3.90 -28.56 5.59
C ASP A 140 -2.90 -28.78 6.75
N PRO A 141 -2.69 -30.01 7.19
CA PRO A 141 -1.82 -30.31 8.33
C PRO A 141 -0.39 -29.80 8.15
N LYS A 142 0.15 -29.83 6.93
CA LYS A 142 1.51 -29.31 6.65
C LYS A 142 1.60 -27.81 6.82
N TYR A 143 0.57 -27.09 6.38
CA TYR A 143 0.52 -25.64 6.59
C TYR A 143 0.37 -25.32 8.08
N LEU A 144 -0.51 -26.02 8.79
CA LEU A 144 -0.70 -25.81 10.23
C LEU A 144 0.59 -26.05 11.01
N GLU A 145 1.34 -27.12 10.68
CA GLU A 145 2.64 -27.38 11.29
C GLU A 145 3.66 -26.25 11.01
N LEU A 146 3.77 -25.81 9.75
CA LEU A 146 4.62 -24.68 9.36
C LEU A 146 4.25 -23.42 10.15
N PHE A 147 2.94 -23.12 10.23
CA PHE A 147 2.44 -21.96 10.94
C PHE A 147 2.71 -22.03 12.45
N GLU A 148 2.47 -23.16 13.09
CA GLU A 148 2.76 -23.35 14.52
C GLU A 148 4.25 -23.17 14.83
N GLN A 149 5.13 -23.70 13.98
CA GLN A 149 6.58 -23.49 14.13
C GLN A 149 6.97 -22.03 13.98
N ALA A 150 6.36 -21.32 13.01
CA ALA A 150 6.58 -19.91 12.83
C ALA A 150 6.08 -19.08 14.03
N VAL A 151 4.90 -19.41 14.56
CA VAL A 151 4.34 -18.76 15.76
C VAL A 151 5.29 -18.90 16.96
N LYS A 152 5.79 -20.08 17.23
CA LYS A 152 6.77 -20.32 18.33
C LYS A 152 8.03 -19.44 18.16
N ARG A 153 8.52 -19.29 16.92
CA ARG A 153 9.67 -18.41 16.64
C ARG A 153 9.32 -16.94 16.89
N TRP A 154 8.16 -16.48 16.41
CA TRP A 154 7.75 -15.09 16.58
C TRP A 154 7.50 -14.74 18.06
N GLU A 155 6.83 -15.61 18.80
CA GLU A 155 6.61 -15.43 20.25
C GLU A 155 7.93 -15.40 21.03
N SER A 156 8.91 -16.23 20.66
CA SER A 156 10.24 -16.20 21.31
C SER A 156 11.03 -14.91 21.04
N LYS A 157 10.60 -14.11 20.09
CA LYS A 157 11.22 -12.84 19.67
C LYS A 157 10.33 -11.63 19.96
N ASP A 158 9.25 -11.82 20.70
CA ASP A 158 8.24 -10.77 21.00
C ASP A 158 7.65 -10.11 19.74
N LEU A 159 7.56 -10.86 18.63
CA LEU A 159 7.00 -10.37 17.38
C LEU A 159 5.50 -10.65 17.33
N PRO A 160 4.64 -9.65 17.17
CA PRO A 160 3.21 -9.85 17.02
C PRO A 160 2.90 -10.53 15.68
N TRP A 161 1.99 -11.52 15.71
CA TRP A 161 1.71 -12.36 14.55
C TRP A 161 0.24 -12.51 14.22
N ARG A 162 -0.66 -12.42 15.24
CA ARG A 162 -2.10 -12.63 15.04
C ARG A 162 -2.64 -11.61 14.06
N GLU A 163 -3.66 -12.01 13.32
CA GLU A 163 -4.40 -11.04 12.53
C GLU A 163 -5.09 -10.03 13.46
N ASN A 164 -4.93 -8.76 13.13
CA ASN A 164 -5.66 -7.67 13.75
C ASN A 164 -6.32 -6.84 12.66
N ALA A 165 -7.60 -6.55 12.83
CA ALA A 165 -8.40 -5.85 11.85
C ALA A 165 -9.37 -4.89 12.53
N PHE A 166 -9.73 -3.83 11.84
CA PHE A 166 -10.74 -2.91 12.29
C PHE A 166 -12.14 -3.38 11.81
N GLU A 167 -12.86 -4.07 12.68
CA GLU A 167 -14.09 -4.79 12.34
C GLU A 167 -15.20 -3.93 11.73
N LYS A 168 -15.34 -2.65 12.18
CA LYS A 168 -16.46 -1.79 11.74
C LYS A 168 -16.36 -1.28 10.31
N HIS A 169 -15.16 -1.19 9.75
CA HIS A 169 -14.95 -0.55 8.44
C HIS A 169 -14.15 -1.38 7.46
N ASP A 170 -13.68 -2.57 7.87
CA ASP A 170 -12.90 -3.46 7.00
C ASP A 170 -11.75 -2.73 6.24
N CYS A 171 -11.30 -1.61 6.86
CA CYS A 171 -10.42 -0.65 6.22
C CYS A 171 -8.94 -0.94 6.46
N THR A 172 -8.65 -1.58 7.59
CA THR A 172 -7.29 -1.80 8.03
C THR A 172 -7.17 -3.22 8.55
N ARG A 173 -6.21 -3.95 8.02
CA ARG A 173 -5.89 -5.31 8.44
C ARG A 173 -4.38 -5.50 8.42
N ILE A 174 -3.85 -6.15 9.45
CA ILE A 174 -2.45 -6.49 9.55
C ILE A 174 -2.31 -7.93 10.06
N ALA A 175 -1.44 -8.70 9.45
CA ALA A 175 -1.17 -10.08 9.85
C ALA A 175 0.24 -10.50 9.43
N ARG A 176 0.82 -11.48 10.16
CA ARG A 176 2.11 -12.08 9.81
C ARG A 176 1.90 -13.45 9.20
N TYR A 177 2.57 -13.71 8.08
CA TYR A 177 2.51 -14.96 7.34
C TYR A 177 3.89 -15.62 7.27
N PRO A 178 3.97 -16.94 7.48
CA PRO A 178 5.24 -17.66 7.36
C PRO A 178 5.66 -17.77 5.89
N LEU A 179 6.93 -17.62 5.65
CA LEU A 179 7.56 -18.09 4.42
C LEU A 179 7.72 -19.60 4.49
N LYS A 180 7.83 -20.27 3.34
CA LYS A 180 8.16 -21.70 3.28
C LYS A 180 9.51 -21.98 3.94
N GLU A 181 9.69 -23.20 4.40
CA GLU A 181 10.93 -23.65 5.01
C GLU A 181 12.14 -23.35 4.10
N GLY A 182 13.19 -22.80 4.69
CA GLY A 182 14.42 -22.39 4.00
C GLY A 182 14.36 -21.00 3.34
N TYR A 183 13.18 -20.37 3.24
CA TYR A 183 13.03 -19.03 2.69
C TYR A 183 13.27 -17.97 3.77
N LYS A 184 14.21 -17.07 3.52
CA LYS A 184 14.61 -16.01 4.45
C LYS A 184 14.03 -14.64 4.11
N SER A 185 13.69 -14.43 2.84
CA SER A 185 13.11 -13.18 2.36
C SER A 185 12.18 -13.42 1.17
N THR A 186 11.50 -12.38 0.69
CA THR A 186 10.58 -12.44 -0.46
C THR A 186 11.34 -12.36 -1.78
N SER A 187 12.19 -13.34 -2.04
CA SER A 187 12.91 -13.58 -3.30
C SER A 187 12.55 -14.94 -3.89
N PHE A 188 12.68 -15.13 -5.19
CA PHE A 188 12.34 -16.39 -5.86
C PHE A 188 13.23 -17.59 -5.46
N ASP A 189 14.43 -17.32 -4.98
CA ASP A 189 15.37 -18.33 -4.49
C ASP A 189 15.40 -18.46 -2.96
N GLY A 190 14.58 -17.65 -2.27
CA GLY A 190 14.45 -17.65 -0.81
C GLY A 190 15.63 -17.04 -0.07
N LYS A 191 16.64 -16.51 -0.78
CA LYS A 191 17.77 -15.84 -0.14
C LYS A 191 17.39 -14.44 0.35
N PRO A 192 18.17 -13.87 1.30
CA PRO A 192 18.00 -12.48 1.69
C PRO A 192 18.01 -11.52 0.51
N CYS A 193 17.09 -10.56 0.49
CA CYS A 193 17.08 -9.47 -0.47
C CYS A 193 18.10 -8.38 -0.13
N SER A 194 18.40 -8.21 1.16
CA SER A 194 19.46 -7.31 1.63
C SER A 194 20.25 -7.95 2.75
N SER A 195 21.55 -7.68 2.85
CA SER A 195 22.40 -8.14 3.94
C SER A 195 22.16 -7.37 5.24
N LYS A 196 21.48 -6.22 5.19
CA LYS A 196 21.18 -5.39 6.35
C LYS A 196 19.72 -5.55 6.77
N LEU A 197 19.54 -5.96 8.02
CA LEU A 197 18.23 -6.14 8.63
C LEU A 197 17.60 -4.78 8.98
N ILE A 198 16.27 -4.77 9.06
CA ILE A 198 15.46 -3.59 9.38
C ILE A 198 14.52 -3.84 10.56
N GLY A 199 14.06 -2.76 11.19
CA GLY A 199 13.10 -2.84 12.28
C GLY A 199 13.59 -3.66 13.48
N PRO A 200 12.74 -4.49 14.08
CA PRO A 200 13.08 -5.26 15.28
C PRO A 200 13.88 -6.54 14.99
N HIS A 201 14.17 -6.84 13.73
CA HIS A 201 14.69 -8.13 13.33
C HIS A 201 16.18 -8.31 13.63
N LYS A 202 16.54 -9.48 14.13
CA LYS A 202 17.93 -9.93 14.35
C LYS A 202 18.32 -11.10 13.46
N ASP A 203 17.39 -11.57 12.65
CA ASP A 203 17.47 -12.78 11.83
C ASP A 203 16.55 -12.61 10.61
N TYR A 204 16.78 -13.42 9.57
CA TYR A 204 16.02 -13.38 8.31
C TYR A 204 14.79 -14.29 8.30
N ASP A 205 14.68 -15.26 9.17
CA ASP A 205 13.61 -16.26 9.13
C ASP A 205 12.38 -15.82 9.95
N GLU A 206 11.80 -14.68 9.62
CA GLU A 206 10.68 -14.13 10.38
C GLU A 206 9.33 -14.22 9.64
N GLY A 207 9.34 -14.50 8.37
CA GLY A 207 8.17 -14.43 7.51
C GLY A 207 7.91 -13.01 6.99
N THR A 208 6.69 -12.72 6.63
CA THR A 208 6.28 -11.38 6.16
C THR A 208 5.12 -10.84 6.99
N LEU A 209 5.23 -9.58 7.38
CA LEU A 209 4.12 -8.84 7.97
C LEU A 209 3.41 -8.11 6.83
N SER A 210 2.14 -8.40 6.62
CA SER A 210 1.34 -7.77 5.59
C SER A 210 0.31 -6.84 6.21
N PHE A 211 0.28 -5.62 5.73
CA PHE A 211 -0.60 -4.56 6.17
C PHE A 211 -1.43 -4.08 4.97
N TRP A 212 -2.74 -4.13 5.09
CA TRP A 212 -3.68 -3.59 4.11
C TRP A 212 -4.39 -2.39 4.68
N PHE A 213 -4.38 -1.31 3.92
CA PHE A 213 -5.08 -0.07 4.22
C PHE A 213 -6.02 0.30 3.08
N ASN A 214 -7.29 0.19 3.32
CA ASN A 214 -8.27 0.76 2.40
C ASN A 214 -8.34 2.29 2.57
N PRO A 215 -8.47 3.03 1.50
CA PRO A 215 -8.97 2.53 0.20
C PRO A 215 -7.88 2.09 -0.79
N ASN A 216 -6.58 2.32 -0.56
CA ASN A 216 -5.67 2.37 -1.68
C ASN A 216 -4.22 1.90 -1.44
N ALA A 217 -3.93 1.19 -0.35
CA ALA A 217 -2.55 0.80 -0.05
C ALA A 217 -2.44 -0.60 0.55
N TRP A 218 -1.31 -1.26 0.29
CA TRP A 218 -0.84 -2.43 1.02
C TRP A 218 0.67 -2.43 1.12
N ILE A 219 1.18 -2.94 2.23
CA ILE A 219 2.59 -2.92 2.56
C ILE A 219 3.02 -4.29 3.07
N HIS A 220 4.17 -4.74 2.62
CA HIS A 220 4.81 -5.96 3.10
C HIS A 220 6.12 -5.62 3.78
N PHE A 221 6.26 -6.04 5.03
CA PHE A 221 7.47 -5.92 5.80
C PHE A 221 8.12 -7.28 5.91
N THR A 222 9.36 -7.38 5.48
CA THR A 222 10.23 -8.52 5.75
C THR A 222 11.31 -8.13 6.76
N SER A 223 12.21 -9.03 7.09
CA SER A 223 13.31 -8.73 8.00
C SER A 223 14.37 -7.80 7.39
N ASP A 224 14.41 -7.64 6.08
CA ASP A 224 15.49 -6.96 5.35
C ASP A 224 15.02 -5.85 4.40
N HIS A 225 13.73 -5.75 4.10
CA HIS A 225 13.17 -4.67 3.28
C HIS A 225 11.66 -4.49 3.52
N ILE A 226 11.15 -3.38 3.02
CA ILE A 226 9.71 -3.09 2.99
C ILE A 226 9.31 -2.88 1.53
N ALA A 227 8.26 -3.55 1.09
CA ALA A 227 7.62 -3.30 -0.19
C ALA A 227 6.27 -2.59 0.03
N THR A 228 6.12 -1.41 -0.52
CA THR A 228 4.89 -0.62 -0.40
C THR A 228 4.19 -0.51 -1.74
N ASN A 229 2.87 -0.58 -1.73
CA ASN A 229 2.06 -0.42 -2.93
C ASN A 229 0.94 0.59 -2.67
N TRP A 230 0.75 1.49 -3.62
CA TRP A 230 -0.28 2.53 -3.60
C TRP A 230 -1.01 2.56 -4.94
N VAL A 231 -2.32 2.65 -4.89
CA VAL A 231 -3.15 2.76 -6.10
C VAL A 231 -3.86 4.10 -6.08
N LEU A 232 -3.69 4.89 -7.13
CA LEU A 232 -4.37 6.17 -7.28
C LEU A 232 -5.23 6.18 -8.55
N PRO A 233 -6.50 6.60 -8.45
CA PRO A 233 -7.35 6.76 -9.61
C PRO A 233 -6.86 7.91 -10.50
N LEU A 234 -6.81 7.69 -11.80
CA LEU A 234 -6.61 8.73 -12.82
C LEU A 234 -7.91 9.05 -13.55
N SER A 235 -8.79 8.04 -13.70
CA SER A 235 -10.14 8.14 -14.22
C SER A 235 -10.94 6.91 -13.80
N GLU A 236 -12.20 6.83 -14.21
CA GLU A 236 -13.05 5.65 -13.98
C GLU A 236 -12.45 4.34 -14.54
N LYS A 237 -11.63 4.43 -15.59
CA LYS A 237 -11.07 3.28 -16.30
C LYS A 237 -9.55 3.24 -16.29
N LYS A 238 -8.91 4.07 -15.47
CA LYS A 238 -7.45 4.15 -15.43
C LYS A 238 -6.98 4.48 -14.04
N CYS A 239 -5.97 3.78 -13.59
CA CYS A 239 -5.29 4.08 -12.34
C CYS A 239 -3.77 4.00 -12.50
N VAL A 240 -3.06 4.43 -11.49
CA VAL A 240 -1.63 4.26 -11.37
C VAL A 240 -1.31 3.47 -10.12
N VAL A 241 -0.46 2.47 -10.26
CA VAL A 241 0.12 1.71 -9.16
C VAL A 241 1.54 2.21 -8.94
N TYR A 242 1.84 2.57 -7.71
CA TYR A 242 3.18 2.88 -7.26
C TYR A 242 3.67 1.74 -6.38
N THR A 243 4.82 1.18 -6.70
CA THR A 243 5.48 0.18 -5.87
C THR A 243 6.85 0.72 -5.48
N SER A 244 7.19 0.65 -4.19
CA SER A 244 8.46 1.13 -3.69
C SER A 244 9.10 0.09 -2.79
N TRP A 245 10.42 -0.05 -2.89
CA TRP A 245 11.21 -0.92 -2.02
C TRP A 245 12.14 -0.07 -1.18
N ILE A 246 12.08 -0.31 0.11
CA ILE A 246 12.77 0.45 1.15
C ILE A 246 13.70 -0.50 1.89
N VAL A 247 14.93 -0.08 2.08
CA VAL A 247 15.97 -0.85 2.78
C VAL A 247 16.59 -0.04 3.91
N HIS A 248 17.46 -0.65 4.70
CA HIS A 248 18.28 0.06 5.69
C HIS A 248 19.08 1.18 5.01
N LYS A 249 19.19 2.33 5.67
CA LYS A 249 19.86 3.51 5.08
C LYS A 249 21.31 3.26 4.64
N ASP A 250 22.01 2.41 5.36
CA ASP A 250 23.42 2.08 5.12
C ASP A 250 23.59 0.88 4.18
N ALA A 251 22.52 0.32 3.61
CA ALA A 251 22.61 -0.76 2.64
C ALA A 251 23.04 -0.20 1.28
N GLU A 252 24.03 -0.80 0.63
CA GLU A 252 24.56 -0.36 -0.66
C GLU A 252 24.15 -1.29 -1.79
N GLU A 253 23.71 -0.72 -2.90
CA GLU A 253 23.36 -1.47 -4.10
C GLU A 253 24.60 -2.18 -4.67
N ASN A 254 24.42 -3.41 -5.15
CA ASN A 254 25.46 -4.33 -5.63
C ASN A 254 26.47 -4.79 -4.55
N ILE A 255 26.26 -4.42 -3.29
CA ILE A 255 27.03 -4.89 -2.13
C ILE A 255 26.09 -5.60 -1.16
N ASP A 256 25.12 -4.85 -0.64
CA ASP A 256 24.17 -5.36 0.35
C ASP A 256 22.88 -5.90 -0.30
N TYR A 257 22.47 -5.35 -1.44
CA TYR A 257 21.29 -5.78 -2.19
C TYR A 257 21.46 -5.57 -3.71
N GLU A 258 20.76 -6.37 -4.48
CA GLU A 258 20.54 -6.17 -5.91
C GLU A 258 19.07 -5.85 -6.15
N TYR A 259 18.75 -4.70 -6.74
CA TYR A 259 17.35 -4.28 -6.89
C TYR A 259 16.53 -5.30 -7.69
N LYS A 260 17.10 -5.94 -8.73
CA LYS A 260 16.39 -6.97 -9.50
C LYS A 260 15.99 -8.16 -8.64
N HIS A 261 16.91 -8.68 -7.83
CA HIS A 261 16.65 -9.81 -6.94
C HIS A 261 15.57 -9.47 -5.90
N MET A 262 15.59 -8.26 -5.36
CA MET A 262 14.63 -7.78 -4.36
C MET A 262 13.25 -7.49 -4.97
N THR A 263 13.19 -7.03 -6.23
CA THR A 263 11.93 -6.54 -6.81
C THR A 263 11.17 -7.58 -7.61
N ASP A 264 11.83 -8.61 -8.12
CA ASP A 264 11.28 -9.55 -9.11
C ASP A 264 10.00 -10.24 -8.64
N VAL A 265 9.89 -10.62 -7.38
CA VAL A 265 8.69 -11.31 -6.86
C VAL A 265 7.46 -10.43 -7.03
N TRP A 266 7.50 -9.20 -6.52
CA TRP A 266 6.33 -8.32 -6.59
C TRP A 266 6.09 -7.78 -7.99
N LYS A 267 7.13 -7.58 -8.80
CA LYS A 267 6.97 -7.17 -10.21
C LYS A 267 6.25 -8.23 -11.02
N VAL A 268 6.63 -9.49 -10.85
CA VAL A 268 5.96 -10.61 -11.55
C VAL A 268 4.54 -10.77 -11.04
N THR A 269 4.32 -10.78 -9.74
CA THR A 269 2.99 -10.90 -9.14
C THR A 269 2.06 -9.77 -9.58
N ASN A 270 2.52 -8.52 -9.52
CA ASN A 270 1.73 -7.36 -9.95
C ASN A 270 1.37 -7.44 -11.45
N ALA A 271 2.29 -7.89 -12.31
CA ALA A 271 2.01 -8.06 -13.75
C ALA A 271 0.95 -9.14 -14.04
N GLU A 272 0.97 -10.23 -13.26
CA GLU A 272 -0.06 -11.27 -13.30
C GLU A 272 -1.41 -10.70 -12.84
N ASP A 273 -1.44 -9.95 -11.74
CA ASP A 273 -2.65 -9.28 -11.22
C ASP A 273 -3.23 -8.25 -12.19
N VAL A 274 -2.40 -7.48 -12.88
CA VAL A 274 -2.87 -6.53 -13.91
C VAL A 274 -3.67 -7.26 -14.99
N THR A 275 -3.24 -8.46 -15.38
CA THR A 275 -3.95 -9.28 -16.37
C THR A 275 -5.34 -9.70 -15.84
N LEU A 276 -5.41 -10.12 -14.59
CA LEU A 276 -6.67 -10.48 -13.93
C LEU A 276 -7.60 -9.27 -13.80
N CYS A 277 -7.06 -8.13 -13.34
CA CYS A 277 -7.81 -6.89 -13.19
C CYS A 277 -8.39 -6.38 -14.51
N LYS A 278 -7.68 -6.54 -15.63
CA LYS A 278 -8.20 -6.24 -16.97
C LYS A 278 -9.40 -7.13 -17.30
N SER A 279 -9.27 -8.44 -17.11
CA SER A 279 -10.36 -9.38 -17.34
C SER A 279 -11.58 -9.09 -16.45
N MET A 280 -11.37 -8.76 -15.17
CA MET A 280 -12.45 -8.35 -14.26
C MET A 280 -13.12 -7.05 -14.72
N THR A 281 -12.36 -6.09 -15.20
CA THR A 281 -12.87 -4.81 -15.72
C THR A 281 -13.70 -5.02 -16.98
N ASP A 282 -13.23 -5.86 -17.90
CA ASP A 282 -13.97 -6.22 -19.12
C ASP A 282 -15.27 -6.95 -18.76
N GLY A 283 -15.19 -7.87 -17.81
CA GLY A 283 -16.36 -8.56 -17.27
C GLY A 283 -17.40 -7.60 -16.66
N ALA A 284 -16.95 -6.66 -15.84
CA ALA A 284 -17.82 -5.66 -15.20
C ALA A 284 -18.49 -4.71 -16.22
N ASN A 285 -17.85 -4.47 -17.35
CA ASN A 285 -18.40 -3.66 -18.46
C ASN A 285 -19.34 -4.45 -19.40
N SER A 286 -19.46 -5.76 -19.22
CA SER A 286 -20.36 -6.58 -20.03
C SER A 286 -21.81 -6.44 -19.58
N THR A 287 -22.75 -6.92 -20.40
CA THR A 287 -24.19 -6.93 -20.07
C THR A 287 -24.60 -8.03 -19.08
N GLY A 288 -23.65 -8.86 -18.66
CA GLY A 288 -23.87 -9.96 -17.71
C GLY A 288 -23.90 -9.51 -16.25
N HIS A 289 -24.42 -10.37 -15.38
CA HIS A 289 -24.36 -10.20 -13.93
C HIS A 289 -23.22 -11.07 -13.38
N TYR A 290 -22.31 -10.45 -12.62
CA TYR A 290 -21.23 -11.17 -11.96
C TYR A 290 -21.49 -11.23 -10.45
N ARG A 291 -21.38 -12.45 -9.88
CA ARG A 291 -21.34 -12.68 -8.44
C ARG A 291 -20.07 -13.46 -8.17
N CYS A 292 -19.16 -12.90 -7.39
CA CYS A 292 -18.02 -13.64 -6.89
C CYS A 292 -18.24 -14.00 -5.42
N TRP A 293 -18.03 -15.26 -5.05
CA TRP A 293 -18.13 -15.77 -3.70
C TRP A 293 -16.81 -16.39 -3.32
N CYS A 294 -16.22 -15.98 -2.18
CA CYS A 294 -15.11 -16.68 -1.55
C CYS A 294 -15.58 -17.46 -0.35
N ASN A 295 -14.99 -18.64 -0.11
CA ASN A 295 -15.44 -19.62 0.88
C ASN A 295 -15.32 -19.20 2.37
N ASN A 296 -14.70 -18.08 2.67
CA ASN A 296 -14.48 -17.60 4.03
C ASN A 296 -15.53 -16.61 4.55
N GLY A 297 -16.72 -16.58 3.93
CA GLY A 297 -17.87 -15.78 4.40
C GLY A 297 -17.80 -14.28 4.10
N SER A 298 -16.74 -13.81 3.47
CA SER A 298 -16.64 -12.42 3.03
C SER A 298 -17.48 -12.21 1.78
N ILE A 299 -18.46 -11.32 1.86
CA ILE A 299 -19.29 -10.94 0.71
C ILE A 299 -18.46 -10.00 -0.15
N TYR A 300 -17.96 -10.51 -1.28
CA TYR A 300 -17.35 -9.68 -2.29
C TYR A 300 -18.41 -9.14 -3.25
N TRP A 301 -18.31 -7.88 -3.52
CA TRP A 301 -19.23 -7.01 -4.25
C TRP A 301 -19.87 -7.65 -5.47
N VAL A 302 -21.20 -7.54 -5.50
CA VAL A 302 -22.00 -7.87 -6.69
C VAL A 302 -21.98 -6.64 -7.59
N PHE A 303 -21.26 -6.69 -8.70
CA PHE A 303 -21.44 -5.72 -9.76
C PHE A 303 -22.71 -6.05 -10.52
N LYS A 304 -23.77 -5.30 -10.25
CA LYS A 304 -24.98 -5.36 -11.06
C LYS A 304 -24.83 -4.35 -12.18
N CYS A 305 -24.46 -4.80 -13.36
CA CYS A 305 -24.56 -3.97 -14.55
C CYS A 305 -26.02 -3.99 -15.02
N THR A 306 -26.80 -3.04 -14.56
CA THR A 306 -28.03 -2.65 -15.27
C THR A 306 -27.69 -1.44 -16.10
N SER A 307 -28.11 -1.48 -17.36
CA SER A 307 -28.03 -0.34 -18.28
C SER A 307 -28.35 0.97 -17.57
N ALA A 308 -27.38 1.88 -17.58
CA ALA A 308 -27.50 3.30 -17.30
C ALA A 308 -28.38 3.67 -16.08
N LYS A 309 -27.80 3.79 -14.93
CA LYS A 309 -27.97 4.78 -13.86
C LYS A 309 -27.49 4.20 -12.51
N ASN A 310 -26.36 4.72 -12.06
CA ASN A 310 -25.70 4.45 -10.76
C ASN A 310 -25.27 3.00 -10.47
N PRO A 311 -24.00 2.63 -10.68
CA PRO A 311 -23.50 1.31 -10.39
C PRO A 311 -22.88 1.14 -9.00
N ILE A 312 -22.98 2.09 -8.09
CA ILE A 312 -22.42 1.94 -6.73
C ILE A 312 -23.43 2.45 -5.72
N GLY A 313 -24.23 1.51 -5.20
CA GLY A 313 -24.87 1.70 -3.90
C GLY A 313 -23.83 1.32 -2.84
N VAL A 314 -23.27 2.30 -2.16
CA VAL A 314 -22.55 2.16 -0.90
C VAL A 314 -23.57 2.12 0.20
#